data_7162d935188bc5bbab2d08153194fef7
#
_entry.id   7162d935188bc5bbab2d08153194fef7
#
_cell.length_a   1.000
_cell.length_b   1.000
_cell.length_c   1.000
_cell.angle_alpha   90.00
_cell.angle_beta   90.00
_cell.angle_gamma   90.00
#
_symmetry.space_group_name_H-M   'P 1'
#
loop_
_entity.id
_entity.type
_entity.pdbx_description
1 polymer ?
#
loop_
_entity_poly.entity_id
_entity_poly.type
_entity_poly.pdbx_seq_one_letter_code
_entity_poly.pdbx_strand_id
1 'polypeptide(L)'
;MCIRDRVKTLTHELAHVMLHGPNNPDTSGHRGVGEVEAESVALMLGAAHGMDTAGYTIPYVTGWASTVKDSSPVEVVQAAGERVRKAATEILDQLDTVQVGAGDPPGLVRDTSRREARQHSTPQPLPEPSPPSAVGSREPVRGL
;
A
#
# COMPACT_ATOMS: atom_id res chain seq x y z
N MET A 1 18.28 -25.85 1.19
CA MET A 1 17.53 -24.64 1.58
C MET A 1 18.45 -23.44 1.48
N CYS A 2 18.12 -22.46 0.66
CA CYS A 2 18.94 -21.28 0.47
C CYS A 2 18.74 -20.27 1.64
N ILE A 3 19.60 -19.26 1.74
CA ILE A 3 19.51 -18.23 2.80
C ILE A 3 18.17 -17.51 2.73
N ARG A 4 17.70 -17.20 1.55
CA ARG A 4 16.38 -16.55 1.31
C ARG A 4 15.23 -17.35 1.95
N ASP A 5 15.20 -18.65 1.76
CA ASP A 5 14.15 -19.51 2.31
C ASP A 5 14.21 -19.57 3.84
N ARG A 6 15.40 -19.57 4.41
CA ARG A 6 15.59 -19.56 5.87
C ARG A 6 15.11 -18.25 6.49
N VAL A 7 15.47 -17.13 5.88
CA VAL A 7 15.00 -15.81 6.33
C VAL A 7 13.49 -15.73 6.22
N LYS A 8 12.91 -16.16 5.10
CA LYS A 8 11.46 -16.18 4.93
C LYS A 8 10.77 -17.03 5.99
N THR A 9 11.23 -18.25 6.24
CA THR A 9 10.65 -19.12 7.26
C THR A 9 10.75 -18.49 8.65
N LEU A 10 11.92 -17.96 9.02
CA LEU A 10 12.13 -17.32 10.32
C LEU A 10 11.19 -16.10 10.51
N THR A 11 11.06 -15.25 9.50
CA THR A 11 10.20 -14.08 9.58
C THR A 11 8.71 -14.45 9.61
N HIS A 12 8.32 -15.51 8.94
CA HIS A 12 6.97 -16.06 9.02
C HIS A 12 6.63 -16.53 10.45
N GLU A 13 7.52 -17.34 11.07
CA GLU A 13 7.33 -17.79 12.44
C GLU A 13 7.35 -16.63 13.45
N LEU A 14 8.24 -15.65 13.25
CA LEU A 14 8.25 -14.45 14.08
C LEU A 14 6.95 -13.65 13.98
N ALA A 15 6.38 -13.54 12.79
CA ALA A 15 5.09 -12.91 12.60
C ALA A 15 3.95 -13.64 13.35
N HIS A 16 3.96 -14.97 13.35
CA HIS A 16 3.02 -15.74 14.16
C HIS A 16 3.17 -15.45 15.65
N VAL A 17 4.39 -15.36 16.15
CA VAL A 17 4.63 -15.02 17.57
C VAL A 17 4.10 -13.63 17.91
N MET A 18 4.30 -12.66 17.05
CA MET A 18 3.88 -11.27 17.27
C MET A 18 2.38 -11.06 17.12
N LEU A 19 1.79 -11.64 16.08
CA LEU A 19 0.38 -11.40 15.72
C LEU A 19 -0.58 -12.40 16.37
N HIS A 20 -0.14 -13.63 16.59
CA HIS A 20 -1.01 -14.74 17.01
C HIS A 20 -0.58 -15.37 18.34
N GLY A 21 0.32 -14.72 19.06
CA GLY A 21 0.74 -15.18 20.38
C GLY A 21 -0.43 -15.24 21.36
N PRO A 22 -0.35 -16.09 22.41
CA PRO A 22 -1.44 -16.33 23.36
C PRO A 22 -1.90 -15.07 24.12
N ASN A 23 -1.08 -14.05 24.14
CA ASN A 23 -1.35 -12.76 24.80
C ASN A 23 -1.89 -11.68 23.85
N ASN A 24 -2.12 -12.01 22.58
CA ASN A 24 -2.66 -11.05 21.62
C ASN A 24 -4.18 -11.17 21.55
N PRO A 25 -4.94 -10.16 22.06
CA PRO A 25 -6.40 -10.22 22.09
C PRO A 25 -7.04 -10.15 20.69
N ASP A 26 -6.29 -9.62 19.72
CA ASP A 26 -6.77 -9.45 18.35
C ASP A 26 -6.46 -10.66 17.45
N THR A 27 -6.05 -11.77 18.06
CA THR A 27 -5.80 -12.99 17.30
C THR A 27 -7.07 -13.45 16.60
N SER A 28 -7.03 -13.45 15.27
CA SER A 28 -8.08 -14.08 14.47
C SER A 28 -8.11 -15.58 14.77
N GLY A 29 -9.28 -16.09 15.17
CA GLY A 29 -9.48 -17.54 15.37
C GLY A 29 -9.42 -18.36 14.07
N HIS A 30 -9.26 -17.71 12.92
CA HIS A 30 -9.23 -18.35 11.63
C HIS A 30 -7.80 -18.57 11.14
N ARG A 31 -7.41 -19.86 11.04
CA ARG A 31 -6.06 -20.23 10.59
C ARG A 31 -5.66 -19.58 9.26
N GLY A 32 -6.57 -19.56 8.28
CA GLY A 32 -6.27 -18.97 6.96
C GLY A 32 -5.89 -17.49 7.04
N VAL A 33 -6.56 -16.71 7.91
CA VAL A 33 -6.19 -15.29 8.13
C VAL A 33 -4.82 -15.19 8.77
N GLY A 34 -4.53 -16.01 9.77
CA GLY A 34 -3.22 -16.04 10.44
C GLY A 34 -2.07 -16.35 9.47
N GLU A 35 -2.27 -17.29 8.56
CA GLU A 35 -1.27 -17.62 7.53
C GLU A 35 -1.09 -16.48 6.51
N VAL A 36 -2.18 -15.82 6.10
CA VAL A 36 -2.12 -14.63 5.24
C VAL A 36 -1.31 -13.52 5.90
N GLU A 37 -1.55 -13.24 7.18
CA GLU A 37 -0.84 -12.20 7.92
C GLU A 37 0.65 -12.53 8.05
N ALA A 38 1.00 -13.73 8.50
CA ALA A 38 2.38 -14.13 8.71
C ALA A 38 3.19 -14.15 7.41
N GLU A 39 2.62 -14.68 6.34
CA GLU A 39 3.25 -14.74 5.04
C GLU A 39 3.44 -13.35 4.41
N SER A 40 2.48 -12.45 4.63
CA SER A 40 2.55 -11.06 4.16
C SER A 40 3.63 -10.27 4.90
N VAL A 41 3.79 -10.46 6.21
CA VAL A 41 4.90 -9.88 6.98
C VAL A 41 6.24 -10.38 6.45
N ALA A 42 6.37 -11.69 6.21
CA ALA A 42 7.59 -12.27 5.66
C ALA A 42 7.93 -11.71 4.27
N LEU A 43 6.92 -11.48 3.43
CA LEU A 43 7.09 -10.84 2.12
C LEU A 43 7.63 -9.42 2.25
N MET A 44 7.08 -8.62 3.16
CA MET A 44 7.51 -7.24 3.39
C MET A 44 8.94 -7.16 3.93
N LEU A 45 9.30 -8.02 4.90
CA LEU A 45 10.66 -8.07 5.43
C LEU A 45 11.67 -8.51 4.36
N GLY A 46 11.30 -9.49 3.55
CA GLY A 46 12.12 -9.92 2.41
C GLY A 46 12.36 -8.76 1.43
N ALA A 47 11.29 -8.07 1.04
CA ALA A 47 11.38 -6.93 0.12
C ALA A 47 12.23 -5.77 0.67
N ALA A 48 12.12 -5.46 1.97
CA ALA A 48 12.94 -4.45 2.63
C ALA A 48 14.44 -4.77 2.58
N HIS A 49 14.80 -6.04 2.49
CA HIS A 49 16.19 -6.51 2.35
C HIS A 49 16.59 -6.89 0.91
N GLY A 50 15.79 -6.47 -0.08
CA GLY A 50 16.08 -6.73 -1.50
C GLY A 50 15.85 -8.18 -1.95
N MET A 51 15.10 -8.96 -1.18
CA MET A 51 14.76 -10.34 -1.52
C MET A 51 13.38 -10.39 -2.18
N ASP A 52 13.33 -10.81 -3.43
CA ASP A 52 12.07 -11.04 -4.14
C ASP A 52 11.55 -12.46 -3.89
N THR A 53 10.48 -12.56 -3.13
CA THR A 53 9.78 -13.81 -2.86
C THR A 53 8.34 -13.81 -3.38
N ALA A 54 7.93 -12.75 -4.09
CA ALA A 54 6.57 -12.54 -4.53
C ALA A 54 6.04 -13.68 -5.40
N GLY A 55 6.88 -14.26 -6.26
CA GLY A 55 6.48 -15.28 -7.20
C GLY A 55 5.90 -16.56 -6.58
N TYR A 56 6.30 -16.90 -5.36
CA TYR A 56 5.73 -18.04 -4.62
C TYR A 56 4.90 -17.62 -3.39
N THR A 57 5.15 -16.46 -2.83
CA THR A 57 4.39 -15.96 -1.69
C THR A 57 2.98 -15.55 -2.09
N ILE A 58 2.80 -14.86 -3.21
CA ILE A 58 1.48 -14.39 -3.65
C ILE A 58 0.49 -15.56 -3.89
N PRO A 59 0.86 -16.63 -4.62
CA PRO A 59 -0.02 -17.79 -4.76
C PRO A 59 -0.34 -18.47 -3.42
N TYR A 60 0.60 -18.51 -2.49
CA TYR A 60 0.42 -19.08 -1.15
C TYR A 60 -0.58 -18.27 -0.32
N VAL A 61 -0.40 -16.95 -0.27
CA VAL A 61 -1.34 -16.02 0.39
C VAL A 61 -2.74 -16.14 -0.20
N THR A 62 -2.85 -16.18 -1.52
CA THR A 62 -4.13 -16.36 -2.21
C THR A 62 -4.80 -17.67 -1.85
N GLY A 63 -4.03 -18.75 -1.77
CA GLY A 63 -4.53 -20.07 -1.35
C GLY A 63 -5.13 -20.03 0.06
N TRP A 64 -4.43 -19.47 1.03
CA TRP A 64 -4.92 -19.35 2.40
C TRP A 64 -6.11 -18.38 2.52
N ALA A 65 -6.06 -17.24 1.84
CA ALA A 65 -7.17 -16.29 1.82
C ALA A 65 -8.47 -16.91 1.26
N SER A 66 -8.33 -17.82 0.30
CA SER A 66 -9.47 -18.55 -0.28
C SER A 66 -10.12 -19.56 0.68
N THR A 67 -9.48 -19.90 1.79
CA THR A 67 -10.06 -20.77 2.83
C THR A 67 -11.03 -20.04 3.75
N VAL A 68 -11.01 -18.71 3.75
CA VAL A 68 -11.88 -17.88 4.58
C VAL A 68 -13.26 -17.81 3.93
N LYS A 69 -14.26 -18.29 4.65
CA LYS A 69 -15.65 -18.28 4.18
C LYS A 69 -16.21 -16.86 4.22
N ASP A 70 -17.14 -16.60 3.32
CA ASP A 70 -17.90 -15.34 3.25
C ASP A 70 -17.07 -14.09 2.94
N SER A 71 -15.85 -14.27 2.45
CA SER A 71 -14.96 -13.19 2.03
C SER A 71 -14.19 -13.59 0.79
N SER A 72 -13.96 -12.64 -0.11
CA SER A 72 -13.04 -12.85 -1.24
C SER A 72 -11.58 -12.80 -0.75
N PRO A 73 -10.63 -13.45 -1.45
CA PRO A 73 -9.22 -13.39 -1.11
C PRO A 73 -8.69 -11.95 -1.00
N VAL A 74 -9.16 -11.05 -1.84
CA VAL A 74 -8.77 -9.63 -1.83
C VAL A 74 -9.24 -8.94 -0.54
N GLU A 75 -10.48 -9.18 -0.11
CA GLU A 75 -11.01 -8.62 1.13
C GLU A 75 -10.25 -9.12 2.36
N VAL A 76 -9.88 -10.40 2.39
CA VAL A 76 -9.07 -10.97 3.47
C VAL A 76 -7.71 -10.28 3.57
N VAL A 77 -7.03 -10.10 2.44
CA VAL A 77 -5.72 -9.43 2.40
C VAL A 77 -5.82 -7.96 2.79
N GLN A 78 -6.85 -7.27 2.32
CA GLN A 78 -7.08 -5.86 2.67
C GLN A 78 -7.38 -5.68 4.16
N ALA A 79 -8.20 -6.55 4.74
CA ALA A 79 -8.52 -6.51 6.17
C ALA A 79 -7.29 -6.78 7.06
N ALA A 80 -6.36 -7.62 6.60
CA ALA A 80 -5.12 -7.92 7.30
C ALA A 80 -4.07 -6.78 7.18
N GLY A 81 -4.20 -5.89 6.22
CA GLY A 81 -3.16 -4.95 5.80
C GLY A 81 -2.57 -4.07 6.90
N GLU A 82 -3.39 -3.50 7.77
CA GLU A 82 -2.92 -2.64 8.88
C GLU A 82 -2.08 -3.42 9.90
N ARG A 83 -2.54 -4.61 10.29
CA ARG A 83 -1.82 -5.46 11.25
C ARG A 83 -0.49 -5.95 10.67
N VAL A 84 -0.50 -6.36 9.42
CA VAL A 84 0.70 -6.77 8.68
C VAL A 84 1.72 -5.64 8.62
N ARG A 85 1.30 -4.46 8.22
CA ARG A 85 2.18 -3.28 8.12
C ARG A 85 2.78 -2.90 9.46
N LYS A 86 1.95 -2.87 10.50
CA LYS A 86 2.41 -2.55 11.86
C LYS A 86 3.47 -3.54 12.31
N ALA A 87 3.21 -4.85 12.22
CA ALA A 87 4.14 -5.88 12.62
C ALA A 87 5.46 -5.84 11.81
N ALA A 88 5.37 -5.69 10.50
CA ALA A 88 6.56 -5.58 9.65
C ALA A 88 7.40 -4.36 10.01
N THR A 89 6.79 -3.20 10.25
CA THR A 89 7.49 -1.98 10.65
C THR A 89 8.17 -2.16 12.01
N GLU A 90 7.48 -2.72 13.00
CA GLU A 90 8.05 -2.99 14.33
C GLU A 90 9.28 -3.89 14.26
N ILE A 91 9.25 -4.93 13.42
CA ILE A 91 10.40 -5.81 13.22
C ILE A 91 11.54 -5.06 12.54
N LEU A 92 11.26 -4.35 11.45
CA LEU A 92 12.28 -3.60 10.68
C LEU A 92 12.97 -2.53 11.53
N ASP A 93 12.24 -1.85 12.41
CA ASP A 93 12.78 -0.83 13.29
C ASP A 93 13.72 -1.40 14.37
N GLN A 94 13.56 -2.68 14.73
CA GLN A 94 14.42 -3.36 15.70
C GLN A 94 15.64 -4.03 15.06
N LEU A 95 15.64 -4.22 13.75
CA LEU A 95 16.73 -4.87 13.04
C LEU A 95 17.84 -3.87 12.70
N ASP A 96 19.06 -4.15 13.15
CA ASP A 96 20.28 -3.45 12.73
C ASP A 96 20.80 -4.06 11.43
N THR A 97 20.04 -3.87 10.35
CA THR A 97 20.34 -4.41 9.02
C THR A 97 20.25 -3.34 7.96
N VAL A 98 20.95 -3.55 6.84
CA VAL A 98 20.84 -2.66 5.67
C VAL A 98 19.53 -2.94 4.95
N GLN A 99 18.63 -1.97 4.99
CA GLN A 99 17.34 -2.02 4.32
C GLN A 99 17.40 -1.18 3.04
N VAL A 100 16.94 -1.76 1.94
CA VAL A 100 16.93 -1.11 0.61
C VAL A 100 15.60 -0.47 0.26
N GLY A 101 14.61 -0.61 1.14
CA GLY A 101 13.27 -0.05 0.97
C GLY A 101 12.41 -0.20 2.21
N ALA A 102 11.18 0.30 2.17
CA ALA A 102 10.21 0.27 3.26
C ALA A 102 9.43 -1.06 3.37
N GLY A 103 9.82 -2.09 2.65
CA GLY A 103 9.16 -3.39 2.65
C GLY A 103 8.01 -3.52 1.65
N ASP A 104 7.79 -2.53 0.78
CA ASP A 104 6.82 -2.68 -0.30
C ASP A 104 7.29 -3.79 -1.26
N PRO A 105 6.44 -4.77 -1.57
CA PRO A 105 6.82 -5.87 -2.46
C PRO A 105 7.20 -5.36 -3.86
N PRO A 106 8.12 -6.05 -4.56
CA PRO A 106 8.43 -5.72 -5.94
C PRO A 106 7.17 -5.71 -6.81
N GLY A 107 6.98 -4.65 -7.59
CA GLY A 107 5.79 -4.46 -8.41
C GLY A 107 4.67 -3.63 -7.76
N LEU A 108 4.71 -3.40 -6.44
CA LEU A 108 3.89 -2.42 -5.75
C LEU A 108 4.66 -1.11 -5.53
N VAL A 109 5.38 -0.66 -6.53
CA VAL A 109 5.96 0.67 -6.50
C VAL A 109 4.79 1.64 -6.38
N ARG A 110 4.65 2.24 -5.21
CA ARG A 110 3.74 3.39 -5.07
C ARG A 110 4.22 4.41 -6.06
N ASP A 111 3.36 4.73 -6.99
CA ASP A 111 3.59 5.82 -7.93
C ASP A 111 3.61 7.14 -7.14
N THR A 112 4.72 7.39 -6.47
CA THR A 112 4.98 8.64 -5.74
C THR A 112 4.94 9.81 -6.70
N SER A 113 5.34 9.60 -7.96
CA SER A 113 5.24 10.58 -9.03
C SER A 113 3.80 11.02 -9.27
N ARG A 114 2.83 10.13 -9.13
CA ARG A 114 1.41 10.47 -9.30
C ARG A 114 0.83 11.27 -8.13
N ARG A 115 1.39 11.08 -6.94
CA ARG A 115 1.02 11.87 -5.75
C ARG A 115 1.63 13.28 -5.81
N GLU A 116 2.87 13.38 -6.22
CA GLU A 116 3.56 14.66 -6.39
C GLU A 116 2.93 15.48 -7.52
N ALA A 117 2.56 14.86 -8.64
CA ALA A 117 1.84 15.51 -9.73
C ALA A 117 0.45 16.03 -9.30
N ARG A 118 -0.25 15.33 -8.40
CA ARG A 118 -1.53 15.80 -7.86
C ARG A 118 -1.38 16.93 -6.84
N GLN A 119 -0.27 16.99 -6.12
CA GLN A 119 0.00 18.08 -5.16
C GLN A 119 0.49 19.36 -5.85
N HIS A 120 1.04 19.27 -7.06
CA HIS A 120 1.47 20.41 -7.87
C HIS A 120 0.42 20.89 -8.87
N SER A 121 -0.72 20.22 -8.99
CA SER A 121 -1.88 20.72 -9.73
C SER A 121 -2.68 21.65 -8.84
N THR A 122 -2.14 22.82 -8.56
CA THR A 122 -2.94 23.95 -8.07
C THR A 122 -3.97 24.25 -9.15
N PRO A 123 -5.27 24.35 -8.83
CA PRO A 123 -6.25 24.80 -9.81
C PRO A 123 -5.83 26.16 -10.31
N GLN A 124 -5.51 26.26 -11.58
CA GLN A 124 -5.27 27.55 -12.22
C GLN A 124 -6.59 28.32 -12.12
N PRO A 125 -6.62 29.53 -11.54
CA PRO A 125 -7.86 30.31 -11.51
C PRO A 125 -8.32 30.53 -12.95
N LEU A 126 -9.59 30.27 -13.19
CA LEU A 126 -10.23 30.54 -14.46
C LEU A 126 -9.96 32.00 -14.86
N PRO A 127 -9.59 32.26 -16.10
CA PRO A 127 -9.45 33.65 -16.58
C PRO A 127 -10.77 34.38 -16.37
N GLU A 128 -10.72 35.51 -15.71
CA GLU A 128 -11.89 36.38 -15.53
C GLU A 128 -12.46 36.74 -16.90
N PRO A 129 -13.80 36.74 -17.05
CA PRO A 129 -14.40 37.17 -18.29
C PRO A 129 -14.06 38.68 -18.52
N SER A 130 -13.46 38.93 -19.67
CA SER A 130 -13.14 40.29 -20.11
C SER A 130 -14.44 41.16 -20.09
N PRO A 131 -14.37 42.40 -19.60
CA PRO A 131 -15.50 43.28 -19.62
C PRO A 131 -15.98 43.52 -21.04
N PRO A 132 -17.29 43.67 -21.28
CA PRO A 132 -17.84 43.93 -22.60
C PRO A 132 -17.31 45.26 -23.13
N SER A 133 -16.76 45.25 -24.33
CA SER A 133 -16.30 46.43 -25.04
C SER A 133 -17.50 47.41 -25.18
N ALA A 134 -17.28 48.59 -24.69
CA ALA A 134 -18.26 49.69 -24.84
C ALA A 134 -18.54 49.92 -26.33
N VAL A 135 -19.78 49.68 -26.71
CA VAL A 135 -20.31 50.03 -28.02
C VAL A 135 -20.31 51.53 -28.16
N GLY A 136 -19.57 52.02 -29.13
CA GLY A 136 -19.42 53.43 -29.42
C GLY A 136 -20.75 54.12 -29.64
N SER A 137 -20.91 55.23 -28.96
CA SER A 137 -21.99 56.18 -29.12
C SER A 137 -22.05 56.69 -30.56
N ARG A 138 -23.09 56.37 -31.28
CA ARG A 138 -23.40 57.02 -32.57
C ARG A 138 -23.89 58.42 -32.29
N GLU A 139 -23.15 59.38 -32.72
CA GLU A 139 -23.59 60.76 -32.81
C GLU A 139 -24.80 60.92 -33.74
N PRO A 140 -25.79 61.76 -33.39
CA PRO A 140 -26.89 62.04 -34.28
C PRO A 140 -26.43 63.03 -35.37
N VAL A 141 -26.55 62.62 -36.60
CA VAL A 141 -26.37 63.51 -37.78
C VAL A 141 -27.54 64.47 -37.82
N ARG A 142 -27.25 65.76 -37.62
CA ARG A 142 -28.17 66.86 -37.97
C ARG A 142 -28.16 66.99 -39.49
N GLY A 143 -29.23 66.60 -40.13
CA GLY A 143 -29.55 66.95 -41.50
C GLY A 143 -30.53 68.12 -41.56
N LEU A 144 -30.27 69.05 -42.39
CA LEU A 144 -31.12 70.12 -42.79
C LEU A 144 -32.43 69.63 -43.46
#